data_9865220b0b53ad461efd126e4e1dc377
#
_entry.id   9865220b0b53ad461efd126e4e1dc377
#
_cell.length_a   1.000
_cell.length_b   1.000
_cell.length_c   1.000
_cell.angle_alpha   90.00
_cell.angle_beta   90.00
_cell.angle_gamma   90.00
#
_symmetry.space_group_name_H-M   'P 1'
#
loop_
_entity.id
_entity.type
_entity.pdbx_description
1 polymer ?
#
loop_
_entity_poly.entity_id
_entity_poly.type
_entity_poly.pdbx_seq_one_letter_code
_entity_poly.pdbx_strand_id
1 'polypeptide(L)'
;MPVLIDGDAVIYESAIIDEYLEEKYPEVPLLPKDLYRRAQARIWIDFANTRLQQAAGNVAHDYQVEKSKEQLKQHLATLNQEMRDREFIAGNYSLADITYIPFFCRLERYQTTIGDDLPNVKAWMNRLLNRPVVRNTP
;
A
#
# COMPACT_ATOMS: atom_id res chain seq x y z
N MET A 1 5.54 1.95 -14.52
CA MET A 1 6.11 2.90 -13.53
C MET A 1 5.44 4.24 -13.77
N PRO A 2 4.78 4.85 -12.76
CA PRO A 2 4.12 6.14 -12.95
C PRO A 2 5.13 7.26 -13.11
N VAL A 3 4.75 8.29 -13.89
CA VAL A 3 5.52 9.51 -14.08
C VAL A 3 4.57 10.70 -13.89
N LEU A 4 4.96 11.66 -13.06
CA LEU A 4 4.28 12.94 -12.90
C LEU A 4 5.05 14.02 -13.65
N ILE A 5 4.33 14.81 -14.44
CA ILE A 5 4.86 16.02 -15.09
C ILE A 5 4.16 17.22 -14.46
N ASP A 6 4.93 18.15 -13.92
CA ASP A 6 4.45 19.37 -13.30
C ASP A 6 5.28 20.58 -13.77
N GLY A 7 4.77 21.28 -14.78
CA GLY A 7 5.55 22.25 -15.53
C GLY A 7 6.74 21.58 -16.23
N ASP A 8 7.95 22.01 -15.91
CA ASP A 8 9.19 21.43 -16.44
C ASP A 8 9.75 20.29 -15.58
N ALA A 9 9.14 20.02 -14.41
CA ALA A 9 9.57 18.97 -13.51
C ALA A 9 9.03 17.60 -13.94
N VAL A 10 9.91 16.61 -14.06
CA VAL A 10 9.56 15.21 -14.33
C VAL A 10 9.92 14.37 -13.10
N ILE A 11 8.92 13.79 -12.46
CA ILE A 11 9.05 13.04 -11.21
C ILE A 11 8.57 11.60 -11.45
N TYR A 12 9.36 10.63 -11.05
CA TYR A 12 9.04 9.19 -11.15
C TYR A 12 9.19 8.51 -9.79
N GLU A 13 8.80 7.24 -9.69
CA GLU A 13 8.59 6.47 -8.46
C GLU A 13 7.36 6.93 -7.67
N SER A 14 6.37 6.04 -7.52
CA SER A 14 5.09 6.38 -6.90
C SER A 14 5.22 6.97 -5.50
N ALA A 15 6.09 6.42 -4.66
CA ALA A 15 6.29 6.93 -3.30
C ALA A 15 6.91 8.34 -3.29
N ILE A 16 7.78 8.65 -4.25
CA ILE A 16 8.36 9.98 -4.40
C ILE A 16 7.32 10.97 -4.93
N ILE A 17 6.50 10.55 -5.89
CA ILE A 17 5.39 11.34 -6.40
C ILE A 17 4.40 11.67 -5.28
N ASP A 18 4.04 10.69 -4.46
CA ASP A 18 3.12 10.86 -3.33
C ASP A 18 3.67 11.86 -2.31
N GLU A 19 4.96 11.77 -1.95
CA GLU A 19 5.59 12.75 -1.05
C GLU A 19 5.69 14.14 -1.67
N TYR A 20 6.01 14.25 -2.96
CA TYR A 20 6.00 15.53 -3.67
C TYR A 20 4.63 16.19 -3.63
N LEU A 21 3.57 15.43 -3.87
CA LEU A 21 2.19 15.95 -3.81
C LEU A 21 1.79 16.33 -2.39
N GLU A 22 2.19 15.57 -1.38
CA GLU A 22 1.98 15.88 0.03
C GLU A 22 2.61 17.22 0.43
N GLU A 23 3.84 17.49 -0.04
CA GLU A 23 4.54 18.74 0.25
C GLU A 23 3.99 19.92 -0.58
N LYS A 24 3.55 19.65 -1.80
CA LYS A 24 3.01 20.67 -2.69
C LYS A 24 1.60 21.13 -2.28
N TYR A 25 0.80 20.25 -1.70
CA TYR A 25 -0.59 20.49 -1.31
C TYR A 25 -0.82 20.23 0.20
N PRO A 26 -0.21 21.05 1.07
CA PRO A 26 -0.19 20.80 2.52
C PRO A 26 -1.51 21.06 3.25
N GLU A 27 -2.55 21.53 2.54
CA GLU A 27 -3.84 21.90 3.14
C GLU A 27 -4.60 20.68 3.71
N VAL A 28 -4.42 19.51 3.07
CA VAL A 28 -5.02 18.25 3.52
C VAL A 28 -3.92 17.20 3.66
N PRO A 29 -3.15 17.23 4.76
CA PRO A 29 -2.00 16.35 4.92
C PRO A 29 -2.42 14.88 5.04
N LEU A 30 -1.75 14.02 4.28
CA LEU A 30 -1.90 12.55 4.29
C LEU A 30 -0.75 11.85 5.03
N LEU A 31 0.27 12.58 5.46
CA LEU A 31 1.28 12.08 6.39
C LEU A 31 1.07 12.67 7.78
N PRO A 32 1.29 11.89 8.85
CA PRO A 32 1.19 12.39 10.22
C PRO A 32 2.15 13.57 10.48
N LYS A 33 1.70 14.56 11.26
CA LYS A 33 2.57 15.68 11.71
C LYS A 33 3.57 15.22 12.76
N ASP A 34 3.20 14.29 13.61
CA ASP A 34 4.10 13.70 14.59
C ASP A 34 5.22 12.92 13.89
N LEU A 35 6.47 13.20 14.23
CA LEU A 35 7.65 12.66 13.57
C LEU A 35 7.76 11.14 13.69
N TYR A 36 7.41 10.57 14.85
CA TYR A 36 7.45 9.14 15.05
C TYR A 36 6.40 8.43 14.20
N ARG A 37 5.15 8.90 14.23
CA ARG A 37 4.07 8.35 13.41
C ARG A 37 4.33 8.51 11.91
N ARG A 38 4.95 9.63 11.50
CA ARG A 38 5.40 9.85 10.12
C ARG A 38 6.46 8.82 9.71
N ALA A 39 7.43 8.54 10.58
CA ALA A 39 8.43 7.51 10.36
C ALA A 39 7.78 6.11 10.25
N GLN A 40 6.80 5.80 11.11
CA GLN A 40 6.03 4.55 11.03
C GLN A 40 5.28 4.43 9.70
N ALA A 41 4.63 5.49 9.22
CA ALA A 41 3.97 5.51 7.92
C ALA A 41 4.96 5.19 6.78
N ARG A 42 6.15 5.80 6.79
CA ARG A 42 7.21 5.53 5.80
C ARG A 42 7.75 4.10 5.86
N ILE A 43 7.88 3.50 7.04
CA ILE A 43 8.25 2.09 7.20
C ILE A 43 7.24 1.18 6.50
N TRP A 44 5.94 1.45 6.63
CA TRP A 44 4.90 0.65 5.98
C TRP A 44 4.80 0.90 4.49
N ILE A 45 5.11 2.11 3.99
CA ILE A 45 5.27 2.41 2.57
C ILE A 45 6.46 1.62 2.00
N ASP A 46 7.59 1.63 2.69
CA ASP A 46 8.78 0.84 2.29
C ASP A 46 8.47 -0.66 2.26
N PHE A 47 7.81 -1.19 3.29
CA PHE A 47 7.39 -2.59 3.34
C PHE A 47 6.51 -2.98 2.14
N ALA A 48 5.55 -2.12 1.77
CA ALA A 48 4.71 -2.35 0.60
C ALA A 48 5.55 -2.42 -0.68
N ASN A 49 6.42 -1.43 -0.90
CA ASN A 49 7.16 -1.28 -2.16
C ASN A 49 8.31 -2.28 -2.32
N THR A 50 9.05 -2.58 -1.25
CA THR A 50 10.24 -3.42 -1.33
C THR A 50 9.97 -4.91 -1.08
N ARG A 51 8.93 -5.26 -0.34
CA ARG A 51 8.63 -6.66 0.04
C ARG A 51 7.35 -7.18 -0.61
N LEU A 52 6.22 -6.55 -0.32
CA LEU A 52 4.93 -7.04 -0.79
C LEU A 52 4.82 -6.94 -2.31
N GLN A 53 5.12 -5.78 -2.89
CA GLN A 53 5.04 -5.53 -4.33
C GLN A 53 6.09 -6.33 -5.10
N GLN A 54 7.28 -6.57 -4.53
CA GLN A 54 8.30 -7.40 -5.17
C GLN A 54 7.82 -8.86 -5.28
N ALA A 55 7.31 -9.45 -4.18
CA ALA A 55 6.79 -10.81 -4.22
C ALA A 55 5.58 -10.93 -5.16
N ALA A 56 4.67 -9.96 -5.13
CA ALA A 56 3.52 -9.89 -6.03
C ALA A 56 3.94 -9.77 -7.51
N GLY A 57 4.91 -8.91 -7.80
CA GLY A 57 5.48 -8.72 -9.13
C GLY A 57 6.12 -10.00 -9.68
N ASN A 58 6.86 -10.72 -8.84
CA ASN A 58 7.44 -12.00 -9.22
C ASN A 58 6.36 -13.01 -9.65
N VAL A 59 5.26 -13.12 -8.90
CA VAL A 59 4.14 -13.98 -9.28
C VAL A 59 3.51 -13.52 -10.60
N ALA A 60 3.29 -12.21 -10.76
CA ALA A 60 2.68 -11.64 -11.96
C ALA A 60 3.52 -11.81 -13.23
N HIS A 61 4.82 -12.03 -13.10
CA HIS A 61 5.78 -12.24 -14.20
C HIS A 61 6.32 -13.68 -14.28
N ASP A 62 5.65 -14.62 -13.64
CA ASP A 62 6.01 -16.05 -13.62
C ASP A 62 7.46 -16.34 -13.17
N TYR A 63 7.98 -15.49 -12.26
CA TYR A 63 9.31 -15.63 -11.70
C TYR A 63 9.26 -16.17 -10.27
N GLN A 64 9.93 -17.30 -10.01
CA GLN A 64 9.99 -17.96 -8.70
C GLN A 64 8.61 -18.05 -7.98
N VAL A 65 7.59 -18.45 -8.73
CA VAL A 65 6.17 -18.33 -8.32
C VAL A 65 5.89 -18.93 -6.96
N GLU A 66 6.28 -20.19 -6.70
CA GLU A 66 5.98 -20.87 -5.43
C GLU A 66 6.66 -20.19 -4.24
N LYS A 67 7.93 -19.81 -4.39
CA LYS A 67 8.66 -19.06 -3.37
C LYS A 67 8.01 -17.70 -3.09
N SER A 68 7.61 -17.00 -4.14
CA SER A 68 7.01 -15.67 -4.04
C SER A 68 5.61 -15.73 -3.44
N LYS A 69 4.83 -16.76 -3.72
CA LYS A 69 3.54 -17.01 -3.04
C LYS A 69 3.72 -17.25 -1.54
N GLU A 70 4.72 -18.02 -1.14
CA GLU A 70 5.02 -18.24 0.27
C GLU A 70 5.45 -16.93 0.95
N GLN A 71 6.26 -16.11 0.28
CA GLN A 71 6.62 -14.78 0.77
C GLN A 71 5.39 -13.86 0.90
N LEU A 72 4.49 -13.85 -0.09
CA LEU A 72 3.23 -13.09 -0.02
C LEU A 72 2.39 -13.51 1.19
N LYS A 73 2.27 -14.81 1.43
CA LYS A 73 1.54 -15.33 2.59
C LYS A 73 2.15 -14.86 3.90
N GLN A 74 3.47 -14.88 4.02
CA GLN A 74 4.18 -14.40 5.21
C GLN A 74 4.01 -12.89 5.41
N HIS A 75 4.09 -12.09 4.33
CA HIS A 75 3.89 -10.65 4.38
C HIS A 75 2.45 -10.29 4.76
N LEU A 76 1.46 -11.00 4.23
CA LEU A 76 0.06 -10.80 4.59
C LEU A 76 -0.22 -11.20 6.04
N ALA A 77 0.41 -12.26 6.55
CA ALA A 77 0.33 -12.63 7.96
C ALA A 77 0.92 -11.56 8.88
N THR A 78 2.07 -10.97 8.49
CA THR A 78 2.68 -9.83 9.20
C THR A 78 1.73 -8.63 9.23
N LEU A 79 1.13 -8.27 8.10
CA LEU A 79 0.15 -7.19 8.01
C LEU A 79 -1.10 -7.48 8.85
N ASN A 80 -1.56 -8.74 8.85
CA ASN A 80 -2.73 -9.13 9.64
C ASN A 80 -2.48 -8.99 11.15
N GLN A 81 -1.28 -9.31 11.60
CA GLN A 81 -0.88 -9.12 13.00
C GLN A 81 -0.79 -7.64 13.34
N GLU A 82 -0.18 -6.82 12.47
CA GLU A 82 -0.01 -5.39 12.69
C GLU A 82 -1.34 -4.64 12.70
N MET A 83 -2.28 -5.07 11.87
CA MET A 83 -3.63 -4.48 11.79
C MET A 83 -4.57 -4.89 12.93
N ARG A 84 -4.08 -5.73 13.88
CA ARG A 84 -4.87 -6.05 15.07
C ARG A 84 -5.16 -4.76 15.86
N ASP A 85 -6.44 -4.53 16.16
CA ASP A 85 -6.90 -3.36 16.92
C ASP A 85 -6.59 -2.00 16.25
N ARG A 86 -6.29 -2.01 14.94
CA ARG A 86 -6.03 -0.80 14.14
C ARG A 86 -7.04 -0.64 13.02
N GLU A 87 -7.43 0.58 12.79
CA GLU A 87 -8.28 0.95 11.67
C GLU A 87 -7.47 1.20 10.39
N PHE A 88 -6.28 1.82 10.54
CA PHE A 88 -5.32 2.13 9.48
C PHE A 88 -3.90 1.78 9.91
N ILE A 89 -3.02 1.45 8.93
CA ILE A 89 -1.72 0.84 9.20
C ILE A 89 -0.79 1.71 10.06
N ALA A 90 -0.85 3.03 9.90
CA ALA A 90 -0.09 4.00 10.69
C ALA A 90 -0.94 4.71 11.78
N GLY A 91 -2.10 4.13 12.14
CA GLY A 91 -3.05 4.65 13.12
C GLY A 91 -4.19 5.44 12.50
N ASN A 92 -3.91 6.52 11.78
CA ASN A 92 -4.87 7.27 10.98
C ASN A 92 -4.67 7.02 9.49
N TYR A 93 -5.72 7.24 8.68
CA TYR A 93 -5.61 7.16 7.22
C TYR A 93 -4.50 8.05 6.69
N SER A 94 -3.62 7.47 5.88
CA SER A 94 -2.40 8.13 5.42
C SER A 94 -1.93 7.61 4.07
N LEU A 95 -0.85 8.18 3.53
CA LEU A 95 -0.16 7.67 2.34
C LEU A 95 0.24 6.19 2.49
N ALA A 96 0.50 5.73 3.73
CA ALA A 96 0.80 4.33 3.97
C ALA A 96 -0.36 3.41 3.55
N ASP A 97 -1.61 3.78 3.85
CA ASP A 97 -2.79 3.01 3.45
C ASP A 97 -3.01 3.08 1.93
N ILE A 98 -2.83 4.25 1.33
CA ILE A 98 -2.99 4.49 -0.10
C ILE A 98 -2.05 3.59 -0.91
N THR A 99 -0.82 3.38 -0.45
CA THR A 99 0.19 2.54 -1.11
C THR A 99 -0.26 1.08 -1.28
N TYR A 100 -1.15 0.56 -0.41
CA TYR A 100 -1.66 -0.81 -0.52
C TYR A 100 -2.86 -0.97 -1.45
N ILE A 101 -3.57 0.10 -1.79
CA ILE A 101 -4.77 0.03 -2.64
C ILE A 101 -4.50 -0.66 -3.98
N PRO A 102 -3.44 -0.30 -4.74
CA PRO A 102 -3.14 -0.98 -6.00
C PRO A 102 -2.87 -2.48 -5.86
N PHE A 103 -2.30 -2.92 -4.74
CA PHE A 103 -2.10 -4.33 -4.44
C PHE A 103 -3.44 -5.03 -4.23
N PHE A 104 -4.32 -4.47 -3.41
CA PHE A 104 -5.65 -5.04 -3.16
C PHE A 104 -6.54 -5.09 -4.40
N CYS A 105 -6.40 -4.15 -5.31
CA CYS A 105 -7.13 -4.15 -6.59
C CYS A 105 -6.65 -5.23 -7.58
N ARG A 106 -5.49 -5.85 -7.35
CA ARG A 106 -4.85 -6.76 -8.32
C ARG A 106 -4.59 -8.17 -7.77
N LEU A 107 -5.32 -8.60 -6.75
CA LEU A 107 -5.11 -9.88 -6.08
C LEU A 107 -5.16 -11.09 -7.05
N GLU A 108 -6.08 -11.08 -8.02
CA GLU A 108 -6.15 -12.13 -9.05
C GLU A 108 -4.87 -12.25 -9.85
N ARG A 109 -4.29 -11.11 -10.27
CA ARG A 109 -3.02 -11.07 -10.99
C ARG A 109 -1.86 -11.66 -10.19
N TYR A 110 -1.93 -11.55 -8.87
CA TYR A 110 -0.94 -12.09 -7.94
C TYR A 110 -1.28 -13.50 -7.46
N GLN A 111 -2.31 -14.12 -8.04
CA GLN A 111 -2.79 -15.45 -7.69
C GLN A 111 -2.93 -15.64 -6.16
N THR A 112 -3.43 -14.61 -5.50
CA THR A 112 -3.59 -14.57 -4.04
C THR A 112 -4.99 -14.12 -3.66
N THR A 113 -5.41 -14.49 -2.47
CA THR A 113 -6.71 -14.10 -1.90
C THR A 113 -6.54 -13.65 -0.47
N ILE A 114 -7.46 -12.81 0.01
CA ILE A 114 -7.54 -12.39 1.40
C ILE A 114 -8.86 -12.94 1.96
N GLY A 115 -8.75 -14.05 2.67
CA GLY A 115 -9.87 -14.79 3.23
C GLY A 115 -10.11 -14.52 4.71
N ASP A 116 -10.88 -15.40 5.35
CA ASP A 116 -11.23 -15.31 6.78
C ASP A 116 -10.06 -15.69 7.69
N ASP A 117 -8.99 -16.27 7.16
CA ASP A 117 -7.72 -16.51 7.81
C ASP A 117 -6.89 -15.23 8.06
N LEU A 118 -7.24 -14.13 7.36
CA LEU A 118 -6.61 -12.82 7.48
C LEU A 118 -7.66 -11.73 7.82
N PRO A 119 -8.39 -11.85 8.95
CA PRO A 119 -9.57 -11.04 9.21
C PRO A 119 -9.27 -9.54 9.32
N ASN A 120 -8.11 -9.16 9.88
CA ASN A 120 -7.74 -7.76 10.06
C ASN A 120 -7.36 -7.11 8.73
N VAL A 121 -6.60 -7.81 7.87
CA VAL A 121 -6.27 -7.35 6.50
C VAL A 121 -7.54 -7.28 5.66
N LYS A 122 -8.44 -8.27 5.77
CA LYS A 122 -9.73 -8.28 5.05
C LYS A 122 -10.58 -7.07 5.41
N ALA A 123 -10.72 -6.77 6.69
CA ALA A 123 -11.47 -5.61 7.17
C ALA A 123 -10.82 -4.29 6.68
N TRP A 124 -9.50 -4.18 6.76
CA TRP A 124 -8.74 -3.03 6.28
C TRP A 124 -8.89 -2.84 4.76
N MET A 125 -8.66 -3.88 3.97
CA MET A 125 -8.86 -3.88 2.52
C MET A 125 -10.27 -3.38 2.15
N ASN A 126 -11.31 -3.95 2.78
CA ASN A 126 -12.69 -3.54 2.52
C ASN A 126 -12.92 -2.06 2.86
N ARG A 127 -12.35 -1.57 3.95
CA ARG A 127 -12.42 -0.15 4.35
C ARG A 127 -11.78 0.76 3.30
N LEU A 128 -10.62 0.39 2.78
CA LEU A 128 -9.92 1.16 1.75
C LEU A 128 -10.66 1.15 0.41
N LEU A 129 -11.05 -0.03 -0.07
CA LEU A 129 -11.71 -0.18 -1.37
C LEU A 129 -13.12 0.42 -1.41
N ASN A 130 -13.78 0.57 -0.25
CA ASN A 130 -15.09 1.21 -0.15
C ASN A 130 -15.03 2.75 -0.05
N ARG A 131 -13.85 3.36 -0.01
CA ARG A 131 -13.75 4.83 -0.03
C ARG A 131 -14.26 5.39 -1.37
N PRO A 132 -15.08 6.45 -1.35
CA PRO A 132 -15.67 7.01 -2.58
C PRO A 132 -14.62 7.36 -3.65
N VAL A 133 -13.49 7.93 -3.24
CA VAL A 133 -12.39 8.28 -4.15
C VAL A 133 -11.80 7.06 -4.84
N VAL A 134 -11.73 5.91 -4.16
CA VAL A 134 -11.19 4.67 -4.74
C VAL A 134 -12.22 4.02 -5.67
N ARG A 135 -13.49 3.97 -5.25
CA ARG A 135 -14.59 3.38 -6.06
C ARG A 135 -14.83 4.12 -7.36
N ASN A 136 -14.58 5.42 -7.40
CA ASN A 136 -14.81 6.28 -8.56
C ASN A 136 -13.56 6.45 -9.45
N THR A 137 -12.44 5.84 -9.07
CA THR A 137 -11.23 5.79 -9.90
C THR A 137 -11.34 4.62 -10.88
N PRO A 138 -11.19 4.87 -12.20
CA PRO A 138 -11.31 3.84 -13.23
C PRO A 138 -10.18 2.81 -13.18
#